data_c7034c9a6a5e84253e920323d7f4fd15
#
_entry.id   c7034c9a6a5e84253e920323d7f4fd15
#
_cell.length_a   1.000
_cell.length_b   1.000
_cell.length_c   1.000
_cell.angle_alpha   90.00
_cell.angle_beta   90.00
_cell.angle_gamma   90.00
#
_symmetry.space_group_name_H-M   'P 1'
#
loop_
_entity.id
_entity.type
_entity.pdbx_description
1 polymer ?
#
loop_
_entity_poly.entity_id
_entity_poly.type
_entity_poly.pdbx_seq_one_letter_code
_entity_poly.pdbx_strand_id
1 'polypeptide(L)'
;MVGVRLPQQRRTRCVRSLVIEDEPQIGAYVSRLLGQLHGVVDLVGSIADARQALDNFKYDLAIVDRMLPDGDALEVVTALSQSPERPAIIMLTSKDAKEDVVDGLNGGADDYLGKPFEPQELIARVRAVLRRPRLLAPAVLSLGNVELHLGSNEAMVGDTKVLLRRREALILGALLMRRDRVITREALIEEIYGFDDEIESNTLEAQVSRLRKKLAAYGGDVEIRSMRGIGYILRLATPR
;
A
#
# COMPACT_ATOMS: atom_id res chain seq x y z
N MET A 1 -20.13 25.14 27.18
CA MET A 1 -20.06 24.65 25.78
C MET A 1 -18.99 23.59 25.71
N VAL A 2 -19.37 22.33 25.71
CA VAL A 2 -18.45 21.18 25.62
C VAL A 2 -18.22 20.95 24.12
N GLY A 3 -17.02 21.28 23.65
CA GLY A 3 -16.62 21.04 22.26
C GLY A 3 -16.56 19.55 21.97
N VAL A 4 -17.55 19.04 21.26
CA VAL A 4 -17.54 17.69 20.69
C VAL A 4 -16.40 17.65 19.66
N ARG A 5 -15.24 17.07 20.03
CA ARG A 5 -14.22 16.65 19.07
C ARG A 5 -14.85 15.58 18.19
N LEU A 6 -15.20 15.95 16.97
CA LEU A 6 -15.55 14.98 15.93
C LEU A 6 -14.35 14.01 15.80
N PRO A 7 -14.59 12.69 15.77
CA PRO A 7 -13.52 11.72 15.58
C PRO A 7 -12.85 12.04 14.24
N GLN A 8 -11.52 12.16 14.26
CA GLN A 8 -10.72 12.30 13.04
C GLN A 8 -11.10 11.17 12.09
N GLN A 9 -11.79 11.50 11.01
CA GLN A 9 -12.20 10.55 9.99
C GLN A 9 -10.95 9.89 9.44
N ARG A 10 -10.82 8.60 9.77
CA ARG A 10 -9.70 7.74 9.42
C ARG A 10 -9.51 7.76 7.89
N ARG A 11 -8.33 8.18 7.45
CA ARG A 11 -7.94 8.17 6.05
C ARG A 11 -7.78 6.72 5.61
N THR A 12 -8.71 6.22 4.83
CA THR A 12 -8.55 4.99 4.08
C THR A 12 -7.58 5.30 2.94
N ARG A 13 -6.44 4.61 2.89
CA ARG A 13 -5.42 4.79 1.84
C ARG A 13 -4.97 3.42 1.34
N CYS A 14 -4.33 3.38 0.17
CA CYS A 14 -3.63 2.18 -0.30
C CYS A 14 -2.56 1.77 0.71
N VAL A 15 -2.37 0.47 0.93
CA VAL A 15 -1.35 -0.06 1.84
C VAL A 15 0.02 0.21 1.24
N ARG A 16 0.90 0.88 1.97
CA ARG A 16 2.30 1.02 1.59
C ARG A 16 3.14 0.07 2.43
N SER A 17 3.89 -0.79 1.76
CA SER A 17 4.72 -1.82 2.38
C SER A 17 6.19 -1.57 2.12
N LEU A 18 7.03 -1.74 3.13
CA LEU A 18 8.48 -1.78 3.01
C LEU A 18 8.94 -3.24 3.15
N VAL A 19 9.73 -3.71 2.21
CA VAL A 19 10.42 -5.00 2.26
C VAL A 19 11.91 -4.72 2.42
N ILE A 20 12.50 -5.23 3.49
CA ILE A 20 13.92 -5.09 3.81
C ILE A 20 14.51 -6.49 3.70
N GLU A 21 15.19 -6.78 2.59
CA GLU A 21 15.67 -8.12 2.23
C GLU A 21 16.82 -7.98 1.24
N ASP A 22 17.98 -8.51 1.57
CA ASP A 22 19.19 -8.39 0.74
C ASP A 22 19.26 -9.47 -0.36
N GLU A 23 18.57 -10.60 -0.21
CA GLU A 23 18.47 -11.60 -1.26
C GLU A 23 17.48 -11.16 -2.36
N PRO A 24 17.96 -10.80 -3.59
CA PRO A 24 17.09 -10.20 -4.61
C PRO A 24 15.91 -11.10 -5.02
N GLN A 25 16.11 -12.43 -4.98
CA GLN A 25 15.07 -13.38 -5.35
C GLN A 25 13.94 -13.43 -4.31
N ILE A 26 14.28 -13.42 -3.03
CA ILE A 26 13.32 -13.42 -1.93
C ILE A 26 12.61 -12.07 -1.88
N GLY A 27 13.36 -10.97 -1.94
CA GLY A 27 12.80 -9.61 -1.95
C GLY A 27 11.81 -9.38 -3.10
N ALA A 28 12.18 -9.76 -4.34
CA ALA A 28 11.29 -9.66 -5.49
C ALA A 28 10.05 -10.58 -5.34
N TYR A 29 10.22 -11.77 -4.75
CA TYR A 29 9.12 -12.70 -4.52
C TYR A 29 8.11 -12.14 -3.51
N VAL A 30 8.58 -11.65 -2.35
CA VAL A 30 7.76 -11.02 -1.32
C VAL A 30 7.04 -9.78 -1.89
N SER A 31 7.79 -8.91 -2.60
CA SER A 31 7.22 -7.70 -3.21
C SER A 31 6.11 -8.01 -4.21
N ARG A 32 6.27 -9.08 -5.01
CA ARG A 32 5.23 -9.54 -5.94
C ARG A 32 3.97 -10.02 -5.20
N LEU A 33 4.12 -10.76 -4.10
CA LEU A 33 3.00 -11.23 -3.29
C LEU A 33 2.25 -10.07 -2.64
N LEU A 34 2.97 -9.12 -2.04
CA LEU A 34 2.39 -7.94 -1.43
C LEU A 34 1.72 -7.01 -2.46
N GLY A 35 2.25 -6.95 -3.68
CA GLY A 35 1.65 -6.19 -4.78
C GLY A 35 0.23 -6.62 -5.14
N GLN A 36 -0.19 -7.85 -4.76
CA GLN A 36 -1.55 -8.35 -4.91
C GLN A 36 -2.51 -7.75 -3.87
N LEU A 37 -2.01 -7.11 -2.82
CA LEU A 37 -2.83 -6.52 -1.74
C LEU A 37 -3.23 -5.06 -2.02
N HIS A 38 -3.16 -4.61 -3.25
CA HIS A 38 -3.51 -3.25 -3.67
C HIS A 38 -2.74 -2.18 -2.89
N GLY A 39 -1.42 -2.11 -3.14
CA GLY A 39 -0.56 -1.16 -2.45
C GLY A 39 0.75 -0.90 -3.19
N VAL A 40 1.52 0.04 -2.67
CA VAL A 40 2.89 0.30 -3.08
C VAL A 40 3.82 -0.58 -2.24
N VAL A 41 4.83 -1.17 -2.87
CA VAL A 41 5.84 -1.97 -2.20
C VAL A 41 7.20 -1.39 -2.56
N ASP A 42 7.91 -0.93 -1.55
CA ASP A 42 9.30 -0.52 -1.65
C ASP A 42 10.17 -1.68 -1.17
N LEU A 43 11.23 -1.99 -1.93
CA LEU A 43 12.21 -3.04 -1.64
C LEU A 43 13.56 -2.40 -1.44
N VAL A 44 14.20 -2.68 -0.31
CA VAL A 44 15.55 -2.21 0.03
C VAL A 44 16.37 -3.39 0.55
N GLY A 45 17.70 -3.34 0.34
CA GLY A 45 18.60 -4.44 0.67
C GLY A 45 19.50 -4.20 1.88
N SER A 46 19.32 -3.09 2.61
CA SER A 46 20.19 -2.74 3.73
C SER A 46 19.44 -1.96 4.81
N ILE A 47 19.99 -1.93 6.04
CA ILE A 47 19.50 -1.08 7.14
C ILE A 47 19.61 0.39 6.77
N ALA A 48 20.70 0.79 6.10
CA ALA A 48 20.91 2.17 5.69
C ALA A 48 19.82 2.65 4.72
N ASP A 49 19.51 1.85 3.69
CA ASP A 49 18.44 2.16 2.73
C ASP A 49 17.06 2.13 3.39
N ALA A 50 16.85 1.19 4.34
CA ALA A 50 15.61 1.13 5.11
C ALA A 50 15.37 2.42 5.92
N ARG A 51 16.39 2.95 6.59
CA ARG A 51 16.30 4.22 7.30
C ARG A 51 15.95 5.37 6.37
N GLN A 52 16.63 5.45 5.22
CA GLN A 52 16.34 6.48 4.21
C GLN A 52 14.89 6.39 3.70
N ALA A 53 14.39 5.18 3.45
CA ALA A 53 13.00 4.96 3.03
C ALA A 53 12.00 5.40 4.11
N LEU A 54 12.28 5.07 5.38
CA LEU A 54 11.45 5.42 6.54
C LEU A 54 11.44 6.92 6.83
N ASP A 55 12.52 7.64 6.55
CA ASP A 55 12.59 9.09 6.69
C ASP A 55 11.73 9.81 5.63
N ASN A 56 11.62 9.21 4.43
CA ASN A 56 10.90 9.82 3.32
C ASN A 56 9.43 9.42 3.24
N PHE A 57 9.07 8.22 3.72
CA PHE A 57 7.72 7.67 3.55
C PHE A 57 7.17 7.04 4.83
N LYS A 58 5.84 7.07 4.96
CA LYS A 58 5.12 6.34 6.01
C LYS A 58 4.64 5.01 5.46
N TYR A 59 4.94 3.95 6.18
CA TYR A 59 4.57 2.59 5.83
C TYR A 59 3.46 2.06 6.75
N ASP A 60 2.62 1.20 6.19
CA ASP A 60 1.58 0.48 6.92
C ASP A 60 2.04 -0.92 7.35
N LEU A 61 2.98 -1.49 6.57
CA LEU A 61 3.57 -2.80 6.78
C LEU A 61 5.08 -2.73 6.54
N ALA A 62 5.86 -3.40 7.39
CA ALA A 62 7.26 -3.70 7.16
C ALA A 62 7.45 -5.23 7.20
N ILE A 63 8.08 -5.80 6.16
CA ILE A 63 8.58 -7.16 6.13
C ILE A 63 10.08 -7.05 6.22
N VAL A 64 10.68 -7.65 7.23
CA VAL A 64 12.08 -7.40 7.59
C VAL A 64 12.84 -8.71 7.71
N ASP A 65 13.86 -8.92 6.88
CA ASP A 65 14.85 -9.95 7.17
C ASP A 65 15.70 -9.52 8.36
N ARG A 66 15.99 -10.46 9.24
CA ARG A 66 16.77 -10.18 10.44
C ARG A 66 18.22 -9.87 10.11
N MET A 67 18.85 -10.71 9.29
CA MET A 67 20.28 -10.61 8.99
C MET A 67 20.48 -9.89 7.65
N LEU A 68 21.01 -8.68 7.72
CA LEU A 68 21.32 -7.87 6.54
C LEU A 68 22.83 -7.66 6.43
N PRO A 69 23.36 -7.31 5.27
CA PRO A 69 24.81 -7.12 5.06
C PRO A 69 25.45 -6.10 6.00
N ASP A 70 24.68 -5.12 6.46
CA ASP A 70 25.12 -4.01 7.31
C ASP A 70 24.70 -4.16 8.78
N GLY A 71 24.12 -5.31 9.20
CA GLY A 71 23.87 -5.61 10.60
C GLY A 71 22.61 -6.42 10.89
N ASP A 72 22.23 -6.44 12.20
CA ASP A 72 20.99 -7.04 12.67
C ASP A 72 19.83 -6.01 12.58
N ALA A 73 18.83 -6.30 11.78
CA ALA A 73 17.68 -5.43 11.56
C ALA A 73 16.77 -5.27 12.80
N LEU A 74 17.04 -5.97 13.89
CA LEU A 74 16.31 -5.82 15.16
C LEU A 74 16.35 -4.37 15.68
N GLU A 75 17.42 -3.64 15.39
CA GLU A 75 17.52 -2.21 15.74
C GLU A 75 16.47 -1.35 15.00
N VAL A 76 16.24 -1.64 13.71
CA VAL A 76 15.21 -0.97 12.90
C VAL A 76 13.82 -1.32 13.42
N VAL A 77 13.58 -2.59 13.72
CA VAL A 77 12.31 -3.08 14.27
C VAL A 77 12.01 -2.39 15.61
N THR A 78 13.01 -2.30 16.51
CA THR A 78 12.86 -1.64 17.81
C THR A 78 12.54 -0.15 17.64
N ALA A 79 13.24 0.53 16.74
CA ALA A 79 12.98 1.95 16.45
C ALA A 79 11.56 2.16 15.88
N LEU A 80 11.13 1.32 14.94
CA LEU A 80 9.79 1.37 14.36
C LEU A 80 8.70 1.09 15.41
N SER A 81 8.93 0.13 16.31
CA SER A 81 7.96 -0.26 17.33
C SER A 81 7.60 0.86 18.30
N GLN A 82 8.53 1.78 18.53
CA GLN A 82 8.38 2.94 19.42
C GLN A 82 7.65 4.12 18.75
N SER A 83 7.47 4.10 17.44
CA SER A 83 6.81 5.17 16.71
C SER A 83 5.31 5.19 16.99
N PRO A 84 4.67 6.36 17.22
CA PRO A 84 3.23 6.49 17.38
C PRO A 84 2.44 6.04 16.12
N GLU A 85 3.06 6.15 14.97
CA GLU A 85 2.50 5.79 13.65
C GLU A 85 3.19 4.52 13.10
N ARG A 86 3.63 3.62 13.98
CA ARG A 86 4.38 2.43 13.58
C ARG A 86 3.63 1.57 12.56
N PRO A 87 4.31 1.02 11.55
CA PRO A 87 3.75 0.00 10.68
C PRO A 87 3.45 -1.30 11.45
N ALA A 88 2.67 -2.19 10.85
CA ALA A 88 2.71 -3.59 11.26
C ALA A 88 4.03 -4.21 10.81
N ILE A 89 4.67 -5.04 11.65
CA ILE A 89 6.00 -5.57 11.40
C ILE A 89 5.96 -7.09 11.42
N ILE A 90 6.39 -7.72 10.32
CA ILE A 90 6.63 -9.17 10.24
C ILE A 90 8.11 -9.38 9.99
N MET A 91 8.77 -10.14 10.86
CA MET A 91 10.16 -10.53 10.63
C MET A 91 10.24 -11.84 9.83
N LEU A 92 11.15 -11.87 8.86
CA LEU A 92 11.58 -13.09 8.20
C LEU A 92 12.80 -13.64 8.94
N THR A 93 12.83 -14.93 9.24
CA THR A 93 13.91 -15.55 10.00
C THR A 93 14.24 -16.95 9.46
N SER A 94 15.46 -17.41 9.64
CA SER A 94 15.80 -18.81 9.36
C SER A 94 15.09 -19.74 10.36
N LYS A 95 14.65 -20.94 9.92
CA LYS A 95 13.90 -21.90 10.75
C LYS A 95 14.59 -22.34 12.04
N ASP A 96 15.90 -22.19 12.12
CA ASP A 96 16.71 -22.71 13.23
C ASP A 96 16.79 -21.76 14.44
N ALA A 97 16.23 -20.59 14.33
CA ALA A 97 16.34 -19.51 15.32
C ALA A 97 15.14 -19.45 16.29
N LYS A 98 14.90 -20.51 17.08
CA LYS A 98 13.84 -20.47 18.12
C LYS A 98 14.10 -19.39 19.19
N GLU A 99 15.36 -19.10 19.49
CA GLU A 99 15.76 -18.02 20.40
C GLU A 99 15.50 -16.65 19.77
N ASP A 100 15.68 -16.52 18.47
CA ASP A 100 15.44 -15.29 17.70
C ASP A 100 13.98 -14.84 17.71
N VAL A 101 13.02 -15.77 17.81
CA VAL A 101 11.58 -15.46 17.87
C VAL A 101 11.22 -14.76 19.19
N VAL A 102 11.83 -15.17 20.30
CA VAL A 102 11.56 -14.57 21.61
C VAL A 102 12.16 -13.17 21.68
N ASP A 103 13.40 -13.00 21.21
CA ASP A 103 14.08 -11.69 21.21
C ASP A 103 13.37 -10.67 20.31
N GLY A 104 12.88 -11.11 19.19
CA GLY A 104 12.22 -10.23 18.25
C GLY A 104 10.80 -9.86 18.67
N LEU A 105 10.01 -10.78 19.30
CA LEU A 105 8.70 -10.43 19.91
C LEU A 105 8.90 -9.38 21.00
N ASN A 106 9.96 -9.51 21.80
CA ASN A 106 10.38 -8.50 22.76
C ASN A 106 10.88 -7.22 22.07
N GLY A 107 11.43 -7.31 20.86
CA GLY A 107 11.86 -6.18 20.01
C GLY A 107 10.70 -5.40 19.36
N GLY A 108 9.47 -5.89 19.43
CA GLY A 108 8.29 -5.17 18.98
C GLY A 108 7.75 -5.55 17.59
N ALA A 109 8.18 -6.66 17.01
CA ALA A 109 7.54 -7.23 15.83
C ALA A 109 6.12 -7.74 16.16
N ASP A 110 5.22 -7.70 15.17
CA ASP A 110 3.84 -8.14 15.33
C ASP A 110 3.67 -9.62 14.99
N ASP A 111 4.54 -10.19 14.14
CA ASP A 111 4.57 -11.61 13.77
C ASP A 111 5.93 -12.02 13.20
N TYR A 112 6.13 -13.33 13.07
CA TYR A 112 7.34 -13.97 12.53
C TYR A 112 6.99 -15.01 11.48
N LEU A 113 7.85 -15.11 10.46
CA LEU A 113 7.70 -16.10 9.39
C LEU A 113 9.05 -16.75 9.09
N GLY A 114 9.14 -18.07 9.29
CA GLY A 114 10.38 -18.83 9.02
C GLY A 114 10.60 -19.06 7.53
N LYS A 115 11.82 -18.81 7.04
CA LYS A 115 12.28 -19.19 5.70
C LYS A 115 12.65 -20.69 5.65
N PRO A 116 12.28 -21.44 4.60
CA PRO A 116 11.40 -21.09 3.49
C PRO A 116 9.91 -21.08 3.92
N PHE A 117 9.11 -20.23 3.31
CA PHE A 117 7.69 -20.07 3.61
C PHE A 117 6.82 -20.23 2.36
N GLU A 118 5.57 -20.62 2.58
CA GLU A 118 4.58 -20.71 1.52
C GLU A 118 3.91 -19.34 1.24
N PRO A 119 3.57 -19.03 -0.04
CA PRO A 119 2.93 -17.77 -0.40
C PRO A 119 1.67 -17.48 0.40
N GLN A 120 0.85 -18.52 0.61
CA GLN A 120 -0.42 -18.40 1.32
C GLN A 120 -0.22 -18.10 2.81
N GLU A 121 0.86 -18.59 3.41
CA GLU A 121 1.21 -18.32 4.80
C GLU A 121 1.59 -16.84 4.98
N LEU A 122 2.49 -16.30 4.13
CA LEU A 122 2.85 -14.90 4.17
C LEU A 122 1.61 -14.00 4.04
N ILE A 123 0.76 -14.24 3.04
CA ILE A 123 -0.45 -13.44 2.80
C ILE A 123 -1.44 -13.53 3.98
N ALA A 124 -1.59 -14.71 4.59
CA ALA A 124 -2.46 -14.88 5.75
C ALA A 124 -1.96 -14.07 6.96
N ARG A 125 -0.65 -14.09 7.23
CA ARG A 125 -0.02 -13.31 8.31
C ARG A 125 -0.10 -11.82 8.07
N VAL A 126 0.19 -11.37 6.86
CA VAL A 126 0.04 -9.95 6.46
C VAL A 126 -1.40 -9.48 6.70
N ARG A 127 -2.39 -10.25 6.27
CA ARG A 127 -3.80 -9.92 6.53
C ARG A 127 -4.12 -9.93 8.02
N ALA A 128 -3.51 -10.80 8.81
CA ALA A 128 -3.73 -10.86 10.25
C ALA A 128 -3.19 -9.62 10.97
N VAL A 129 -1.95 -9.20 10.68
CA VAL A 129 -1.34 -8.02 11.31
C VAL A 129 -1.98 -6.72 10.85
N LEU A 130 -2.40 -6.63 9.59
CA LEU A 130 -3.13 -5.48 9.03
C LEU A 130 -4.59 -5.40 9.50
N ARG A 131 -5.17 -6.48 10.10
CA ARG A 131 -6.56 -6.52 10.59
C ARG A 131 -6.82 -5.63 11.81
N ARG A 132 -5.80 -5.02 12.38
CA ARG A 132 -5.99 -3.97 13.39
C ARG A 132 -7.02 -2.95 12.86
N PRO A 133 -7.96 -2.41 13.68
CA PRO A 133 -9.15 -1.64 13.22
C PRO A 133 -8.86 -0.42 12.35
N ARG A 134 -7.61 -0.17 12.01
CA ARG A 134 -7.14 1.03 11.28
C ARG A 134 -6.90 0.84 9.79
N LEU A 135 -6.77 -0.39 9.25
CA LEU A 135 -6.11 -0.57 7.95
C LEU A 135 -6.92 -1.36 6.90
N LEU A 136 -8.05 -1.97 7.23
CA LEU A 136 -8.83 -2.68 6.21
C LEU A 136 -9.77 -1.72 5.49
N ALA A 137 -9.39 -1.38 4.25
CA ALA A 137 -10.34 -0.91 3.26
C ALA A 137 -11.39 -2.02 3.00
N PRO A 138 -12.64 -1.69 2.65
CA PRO A 138 -13.60 -2.68 2.19
C PRO A 138 -12.99 -3.47 1.02
N ALA A 139 -13.27 -4.77 0.94
CA ALA A 139 -12.73 -5.64 -0.11
C ALA A 139 -13.06 -5.16 -1.53
N VAL A 140 -14.16 -4.40 -1.66
CA VAL A 140 -14.63 -3.78 -2.90
C VAL A 140 -14.88 -2.30 -2.65
N LEU A 141 -14.31 -1.45 -3.49
CA LEU A 141 -14.58 -0.02 -3.54
C LEU A 141 -15.51 0.25 -4.71
N SER A 142 -16.54 1.07 -4.53
CA SER A 142 -17.47 1.38 -5.61
C SER A 142 -17.94 2.83 -5.63
N LEU A 143 -18.25 3.32 -6.82
CA LEU A 143 -18.95 4.57 -7.06
C LEU A 143 -19.72 4.42 -8.37
N GLY A 144 -21.06 4.62 -8.34
CA GLY A 144 -21.92 4.34 -9.47
C GLY A 144 -21.83 2.89 -9.93
N ASN A 145 -21.63 2.66 -11.23
CA ASN A 145 -21.44 1.34 -11.82
C ASN A 145 -19.96 0.88 -11.87
N VAL A 146 -19.04 1.64 -11.28
CA VAL A 146 -17.61 1.30 -11.25
C VAL A 146 -17.26 0.66 -9.91
N GLU A 147 -16.66 -0.53 -9.96
CA GLU A 147 -16.17 -1.26 -8.80
C GLU A 147 -14.69 -1.62 -8.95
N LEU A 148 -13.98 -1.66 -7.85
CA LEU A 148 -12.59 -2.11 -7.76
C LEU A 148 -12.44 -3.11 -6.62
N HIS A 149 -12.07 -4.34 -6.95
CA HIS A 149 -11.77 -5.41 -6.00
C HIS A 149 -10.32 -5.30 -5.54
N LEU A 150 -10.09 -4.83 -4.31
CA LEU A 150 -8.73 -4.56 -3.81
C LEU A 150 -7.87 -5.81 -3.69
N GLY A 151 -8.47 -6.98 -3.43
CA GLY A 151 -7.73 -8.23 -3.28
C GLY A 151 -7.16 -8.80 -4.58
N SER A 152 -7.79 -8.52 -5.74
CA SER A 152 -7.40 -9.02 -7.05
C SER A 152 -6.95 -7.91 -8.02
N ASN A 153 -7.11 -6.64 -7.65
CA ASN A 153 -6.95 -5.47 -8.52
C ASN A 153 -7.85 -5.52 -9.78
N GLU A 154 -8.98 -6.22 -9.70
CA GLU A 154 -9.95 -6.31 -10.78
C GLU A 154 -10.92 -5.14 -10.70
N ALA A 155 -11.08 -4.45 -11.83
CA ALA A 155 -12.10 -3.42 -11.96
C ALA A 155 -13.29 -3.96 -12.76
N MET A 156 -14.50 -3.55 -12.35
CA MET A 156 -15.74 -3.81 -13.07
C MET A 156 -16.40 -2.48 -13.44
N VAL A 157 -17.04 -2.43 -14.59
CA VAL A 157 -17.94 -1.34 -14.99
C VAL A 157 -19.26 -2.01 -15.40
N GLY A 158 -20.28 -1.87 -14.56
CA GLY A 158 -21.44 -2.74 -14.62
C GLY A 158 -21.01 -4.21 -14.48
N ASP A 159 -21.48 -5.06 -15.41
CA ASP A 159 -21.13 -6.49 -15.44
C ASP A 159 -19.85 -6.78 -16.25
N THR A 160 -19.14 -5.74 -16.73
CA THR A 160 -17.99 -5.94 -17.62
C THR A 160 -16.68 -5.76 -16.86
N LYS A 161 -15.81 -6.80 -16.93
CA LYS A 161 -14.46 -6.74 -16.38
C LYS A 161 -13.57 -5.82 -17.21
N VAL A 162 -12.91 -4.87 -16.53
CA VAL A 162 -11.99 -3.89 -17.14
C VAL A 162 -10.57 -4.19 -16.71
N LEU A 163 -9.69 -4.49 -17.67
CA LEU A 163 -8.29 -4.75 -17.38
C LEU A 163 -7.55 -3.43 -17.15
N LEU A 164 -7.20 -3.16 -15.89
CA LEU A 164 -6.37 -2.03 -15.49
C LEU A 164 -4.90 -2.45 -15.34
N ARG A 165 -3.99 -1.55 -15.71
CA ARG A 165 -2.58 -1.69 -15.31
C ARG A 165 -2.46 -1.39 -13.82
N ARG A 166 -1.41 -1.90 -13.15
CA ARG A 166 -1.20 -1.71 -11.71
C ARG A 166 -1.37 -0.25 -11.26
N ARG A 167 -0.70 0.70 -11.91
CA ARG A 167 -0.81 2.14 -11.56
C ARG A 167 -2.22 2.71 -11.81
N GLU A 168 -2.91 2.27 -12.86
CA GLU A 168 -4.30 2.68 -13.11
C GLU A 168 -5.23 2.18 -12.01
N ALA A 169 -5.03 0.95 -11.52
CA ALA A 169 -5.79 0.38 -10.41
C ALA A 169 -5.50 1.12 -9.09
N LEU A 170 -4.24 1.45 -8.81
CA LEU A 170 -3.86 2.23 -7.62
C LEU A 170 -4.50 3.63 -7.65
N ILE A 171 -4.47 4.32 -8.80
CA ILE A 171 -5.13 5.63 -8.98
C ILE A 171 -6.64 5.50 -8.73
N LEU A 172 -7.28 4.51 -9.34
CA LEU A 172 -8.72 4.30 -9.17
C LEU A 172 -9.05 4.02 -7.70
N GLY A 173 -8.28 3.17 -7.04
CA GLY A 173 -8.45 2.86 -5.61
C GLY A 173 -8.30 4.08 -4.71
N ALA A 174 -7.25 4.87 -4.90
CA ALA A 174 -7.00 6.10 -4.16
C ALA A 174 -8.15 7.11 -4.31
N LEU A 175 -8.68 7.24 -5.52
CA LEU A 175 -9.81 8.11 -5.83
C LEU A 175 -11.14 7.58 -5.26
N LEU A 176 -11.43 6.29 -5.38
CA LEU A 176 -12.64 5.65 -4.82
C LEU A 176 -12.67 5.73 -3.29
N MET A 177 -11.53 5.55 -2.63
CA MET A 177 -11.41 5.69 -1.18
C MET A 177 -11.74 7.11 -0.69
N ARG A 178 -11.56 8.11 -1.55
CA ARG A 178 -11.79 9.54 -1.26
C ARG A 178 -12.82 10.17 -2.20
N ARG A 179 -13.80 9.36 -2.64
CA ARG A 179 -14.88 9.84 -3.51
C ARG A 179 -15.42 11.20 -3.02
N ASP A 180 -15.72 12.07 -3.94
CA ASP A 180 -16.20 13.45 -3.69
C ASP A 180 -15.23 14.36 -2.92
N ARG A 181 -13.97 13.94 -2.75
CA ARG A 181 -12.89 14.75 -2.16
C ARG A 181 -11.73 14.90 -3.12
N VAL A 182 -11.11 16.05 -3.08
CA VAL A 182 -9.90 16.30 -3.88
C VAL A 182 -8.72 15.58 -3.23
N ILE A 183 -7.97 14.85 -4.05
CA ILE A 183 -6.65 14.33 -3.71
C ILE A 183 -5.63 15.23 -4.38
N THR A 184 -4.68 15.74 -3.62
CA THR A 184 -3.61 16.56 -4.20
C THR A 184 -2.73 15.71 -5.13
N ARG A 185 -2.04 16.37 -6.06
CA ARG A 185 -1.14 15.69 -6.99
C ARG A 185 -0.05 14.95 -6.23
N GLU A 186 0.55 15.59 -5.23
CA GLU A 186 1.60 15.05 -4.38
C GLU A 186 1.12 13.82 -3.61
N ALA A 187 -0.04 13.92 -2.94
CA ALA A 187 -0.60 12.79 -2.19
C ALA A 187 -0.94 11.59 -3.10
N LEU A 188 -1.38 11.85 -4.35
CA LEU A 188 -1.64 10.77 -5.29
C LEU A 188 -0.35 10.13 -5.79
N ILE A 189 0.69 10.91 -6.01
CA ILE A 189 2.03 10.41 -6.35
C ILE A 189 2.57 9.52 -5.22
N GLU A 190 2.53 9.98 -3.97
CA GLU A 190 2.96 9.19 -2.81
C GLU A 190 2.23 7.83 -2.71
N GLU A 191 0.95 7.77 -3.12
CA GLU A 191 0.16 6.54 -3.01
C GLU A 191 0.35 5.56 -4.17
N ILE A 192 0.97 5.97 -5.28
CA ILE A 192 1.06 5.15 -6.49
C ILE A 192 2.49 4.89 -6.97
N TYR A 193 3.47 5.67 -6.47
CA TYR A 193 4.88 5.50 -6.82
C TYR A 193 5.70 5.01 -5.63
N GLY A 194 6.62 4.09 -5.88
CA GLY A 194 7.57 3.55 -4.93
C GLY A 194 8.79 4.45 -4.72
N PHE A 195 9.62 4.08 -3.76
CA PHE A 195 10.84 4.81 -3.39
C PHE A 195 11.82 4.96 -4.58
N ASP A 196 11.98 3.89 -5.40
CA ASP A 196 12.90 3.87 -6.55
C ASP A 196 12.22 4.23 -7.88
N ASP A 197 10.94 4.63 -7.85
CA ASP A 197 10.25 5.01 -9.09
C ASP A 197 10.73 6.37 -9.58
N GLU A 198 11.38 6.42 -10.76
CA GLU A 198 11.63 7.67 -11.46
C GLU A 198 10.31 8.31 -11.90
N ILE A 199 9.99 9.47 -11.31
CA ILE A 199 8.74 10.20 -11.60
C ILE A 199 9.04 11.30 -12.61
N GLU A 200 8.84 11.01 -13.90
CA GLU A 200 8.79 12.07 -14.91
C GLU A 200 7.53 12.93 -14.71
N SER A 201 7.66 14.23 -14.93
CA SER A 201 6.64 15.25 -14.63
C SER A 201 5.24 14.99 -15.21
N ASN A 202 5.14 14.27 -16.33
CA ASN A 202 3.88 14.00 -17.05
C ASN A 202 3.34 12.57 -16.86
N THR A 203 3.98 11.75 -16.01
CA THR A 203 3.62 10.32 -15.89
C THR A 203 2.25 10.13 -15.24
N LEU A 204 1.91 10.92 -14.21
CA LEU A 204 0.62 10.85 -13.53
C LEU A 204 -0.53 11.25 -14.47
N GLU A 205 -0.38 12.35 -15.19
CA GLU A 205 -1.36 12.87 -16.14
C GLU A 205 -1.67 11.86 -17.25
N ALA A 206 -0.63 11.19 -17.76
CA ALA A 206 -0.78 10.14 -18.76
C ALA A 206 -1.53 8.93 -18.20
N GLN A 207 -1.28 8.51 -16.96
CA GLN A 207 -2.00 7.41 -16.32
C GLN A 207 -3.47 7.78 -16.06
N VAL A 208 -3.73 8.98 -15.53
CA VAL A 208 -5.10 9.48 -15.32
C VAL A 208 -5.86 9.57 -16.64
N SER A 209 -5.21 10.05 -17.71
CA SER A 209 -5.82 10.13 -19.05
C SER A 209 -6.20 8.75 -19.58
N ARG A 210 -5.32 7.74 -19.43
CA ARG A 210 -5.60 6.36 -19.84
C ARG A 210 -6.74 5.76 -19.03
N LEU A 211 -6.75 5.96 -17.71
CA LEU A 211 -7.82 5.49 -16.84
C LEU A 211 -9.18 6.09 -17.24
N ARG A 212 -9.25 7.41 -17.47
CA ARG A 212 -10.46 8.08 -17.96
C ARG A 212 -11.00 7.44 -19.24
N LYS A 213 -10.10 7.25 -20.23
CA LYS A 213 -10.49 6.64 -21.52
C LYS A 213 -11.01 5.23 -21.33
N LYS A 214 -10.39 4.42 -20.47
CA LYS A 214 -10.86 3.07 -20.19
C LYS A 214 -12.23 3.07 -19.53
N LEU A 215 -12.42 3.81 -18.44
CA LEU A 215 -13.71 3.87 -17.75
C LEU A 215 -14.82 4.33 -18.69
N ALA A 216 -14.58 5.36 -19.50
CA ALA A 216 -15.55 5.86 -20.48
C ALA A 216 -15.86 4.85 -21.60
N ALA A 217 -14.84 4.12 -22.10
CA ALA A 217 -15.01 3.12 -23.15
C ALA A 217 -15.90 1.94 -22.74
N TYR A 218 -15.96 1.64 -21.44
CA TYR A 218 -16.81 0.59 -20.88
C TYR A 218 -18.13 1.13 -20.28
N GLY A 219 -18.45 2.42 -20.50
CA GLY A 219 -19.70 3.00 -20.04
C GLY A 219 -19.75 3.32 -18.56
N GLY A 220 -18.58 3.61 -17.94
CA GLY A 220 -18.52 4.05 -16.55
C GLY A 220 -19.26 5.37 -16.33
N ASP A 221 -20.12 5.41 -15.33
CA ASP A 221 -20.91 6.56 -14.93
C ASP A 221 -20.18 7.50 -13.95
N VAL A 222 -18.86 7.41 -13.93
CA VAL A 222 -17.99 8.22 -13.09
C VAL A 222 -17.10 9.16 -13.92
N GLU A 223 -16.73 10.28 -13.34
CA GLU A 223 -15.83 11.25 -13.94
C GLU A 223 -14.67 11.58 -13.01
N ILE A 224 -13.43 11.45 -13.51
CA ILE A 224 -12.24 11.94 -12.85
C ILE A 224 -12.00 13.38 -13.33
N ARG A 225 -12.21 14.38 -12.49
CA ARG A 225 -11.95 15.80 -12.82
C ARG A 225 -10.59 16.23 -12.32
N SER A 226 -9.87 16.99 -13.16
CA SER A 226 -8.67 17.72 -12.74
C SER A 226 -9.06 19.02 -12.07
N MET A 227 -8.55 19.24 -10.86
CA MET A 227 -8.63 20.51 -10.15
C MET A 227 -7.32 21.25 -10.39
N ARG A 228 -7.36 22.27 -11.26
CA ARG A 228 -6.17 22.97 -11.74
C ARG A 228 -5.29 23.46 -10.58
N GLY A 229 -4.01 23.07 -10.60
CA GLY A 229 -3.03 23.41 -9.57
C GLY A 229 -3.20 22.71 -8.23
N ILE A 230 -4.19 21.78 -8.08
CA ILE A 230 -4.46 21.10 -6.81
C ILE A 230 -4.32 19.58 -6.95
N GLY A 231 -5.05 18.96 -7.88
CA GLY A 231 -5.06 17.50 -7.99
C GLY A 231 -6.28 16.95 -8.73
N TYR A 232 -6.85 15.88 -8.22
CA TYR A 232 -7.92 15.11 -8.88
C TYR A 232 -9.06 14.80 -7.92
N ILE A 233 -10.26 14.66 -8.47
CA ILE A 233 -11.46 14.24 -7.75
C ILE A 233 -12.24 13.23 -8.61
N LEU A 234 -12.81 12.19 -7.98
CA LEU A 234 -13.72 11.25 -8.61
C LEU A 234 -15.16 11.54 -8.15
N ARG A 235 -16.07 11.65 -9.08
CA ARG A 235 -17.49 11.91 -8.85
C ARG A 235 -18.35 11.10 -9.80
N LEU A 236 -19.64 10.97 -9.49
CA LEU A 236 -20.61 10.52 -10.48
C LEU A 236 -20.65 11.50 -11.64
N ALA A 237 -20.69 10.99 -12.87
CA ALA A 237 -20.89 11.81 -14.05
C ALA A 237 -22.29 12.44 -13.99
N THR A 238 -22.38 13.73 -14.21
CA THR A 238 -23.68 14.39 -14.32
C THR A 238 -24.34 13.93 -15.63
N PRO A 239 -25.58 13.41 -15.61
CA PRO A 239 -26.30 13.13 -16.84
C PRO A 239 -26.33 14.38 -17.72
N ARG A 240 -25.97 14.23 -18.99
CA ARG A 240 -26.13 15.29 -20.00
C ARG A 240 -27.57 15.38 -20.44
#